data_d72ee0b92c735b64ca884aaef26fc41a
#
_entry.id   d72ee0b92c735b64ca884aaef26fc41a
#
_cell.length_a   1.000
_cell.length_b   1.000
_cell.length_c   1.000
_cell.angle_alpha   90.00
_cell.angle_beta   90.00
_cell.angle_gamma   90.00
#
_symmetry.space_group_name_H-M   'P 1'
#
loop_
_entity.id
_entity.type
_entity.pdbx_description
1 polymer ?
#
loop_
_entity_poly.entity_id
_entity_poly.type
_entity_poly.pdbx_seq_one_letter_code
_entity_poly.pdbx_strand_id
1 'polypeptide(L)'
;MKDDMLKKIEDLYDLDKHQEIIDMIEALPAEQLNNELIGQLGRAYNNVGKYEKAIEILKSIEIEEGNTMRWNYRIGYSYYYLGDYENAEKYFLKAHKIDSEDEDVKRFLLDIYIELSKQAIDKENNQDKALEYALKSKEYISTNDDRIQCDSYLAWLYDKIGVFDVAEELLKNIISLGRDDAWINSELAYCLGELNKFEESLEHYLRAKELGREDDWIYSQIGWTYRRLEKYEEALKADFKAQELGQNDAWVNVEIGICYKELEKFEEALKYYLVANELNEGKNLWILSEIAWVYGVMENYDEELKYLEQTKKLGRKDEWINAEYGKVYYKLEQYKKALRFFNKAKKLGQNDAWINVQIARCYKALDKNEDALKAYLKAEKFEENDAWLLSEIAWLYDGLGKYKEGLKYLKRIEKLGRDDCWFNTEYGFCLMRMQKYDKAIEKYKHALELKEELNEEIYLNCQLGFCYRLLEKYKEALKYHLKGQELGRNDAWINIEIGLCYKELENYEKAL
;
A
#
# COMPACT_ATOMS: atom_id res chain seq x y z
N MET A 1 53.03 -55.33 -15.06
CA MET A 1 51.87 -55.62 -14.12
C MET A 1 51.22 -54.40 -13.62
N LYS A 2 51.95 -53.44 -12.95
CA LYS A 2 51.30 -52.25 -12.41
C LYS A 2 50.70 -51.34 -13.52
N ASP A 3 51.46 -51.04 -14.56
CA ASP A 3 50.99 -50.18 -15.66
C ASP A 3 49.88 -50.82 -16.45
N ASP A 4 49.87 -52.17 -16.63
CA ASP A 4 48.77 -52.93 -17.31
C ASP A 4 47.47 -52.84 -16.48
N MET A 5 47.58 -52.83 -15.16
CA MET A 5 46.43 -52.74 -14.27
C MET A 5 45.80 -51.37 -14.27
N LEU A 6 46.60 -50.33 -14.18
CA LEU A 6 46.15 -48.93 -14.26
C LEU A 6 45.49 -48.65 -15.60
N LYS A 7 46.09 -49.15 -16.70
CA LYS A 7 45.49 -49.05 -18.03
C LYS A 7 44.12 -49.73 -18.08
N LYS A 8 44.00 -50.92 -17.50
CA LYS A 8 42.73 -51.67 -17.45
C LYS A 8 41.70 -50.90 -16.61
N ILE A 9 42.09 -50.21 -15.53
CA ILE A 9 41.21 -49.39 -14.73
C ILE A 9 40.74 -48.20 -15.56
N GLU A 10 41.58 -47.54 -16.34
CA GLU A 10 41.24 -46.45 -17.25
C GLU A 10 40.23 -46.92 -18.31
N ASP A 11 40.52 -48.08 -18.98
CA ASP A 11 39.60 -48.69 -19.94
C ASP A 11 38.20 -49.00 -19.33
N LEU A 12 38.15 -49.40 -18.06
CA LEU A 12 36.91 -49.64 -17.34
C LEU A 12 36.19 -48.34 -16.95
N TYR A 13 36.90 -47.25 -16.65
CA TYR A 13 36.30 -45.92 -16.45
C TYR A 13 35.65 -45.39 -17.73
N ASP A 14 36.31 -45.59 -18.89
CA ASP A 14 35.78 -45.17 -20.18
C ASP A 14 34.51 -45.96 -20.59
N LEU A 15 34.30 -47.13 -19.97
CA LEU A 15 33.11 -47.96 -20.14
C LEU A 15 32.08 -47.80 -19.02
N ASP A 16 32.23 -46.86 -18.09
CA ASP A 16 31.40 -46.65 -16.90
C ASP A 16 31.24 -47.90 -15.99
N LYS A 17 32.20 -48.83 -16.05
CA LYS A 17 32.19 -50.08 -15.30
C LYS A 17 32.80 -49.97 -13.91
N HIS A 18 32.30 -49.01 -13.14
CA HIS A 18 32.88 -48.64 -11.83
C HIS A 18 32.81 -49.80 -10.81
N GLN A 19 31.75 -50.63 -10.81
CA GLN A 19 31.67 -51.79 -9.92
C GLN A 19 32.73 -52.82 -10.23
N GLU A 20 33.05 -53.08 -11.53
CA GLU A 20 34.12 -53.99 -11.91
C GLU A 20 35.50 -53.50 -11.42
N ILE A 21 35.72 -52.20 -11.38
CA ILE A 21 36.94 -51.60 -10.81
C ILE A 21 37.01 -51.87 -9.29
N ILE A 22 35.92 -51.71 -8.57
CA ILE A 22 35.84 -52.00 -7.12
C ILE A 22 36.20 -53.46 -6.89
N ASP A 23 35.47 -54.38 -7.55
CA ASP A 23 35.63 -55.80 -7.36
C ASP A 23 37.08 -56.27 -7.70
N MET A 24 37.68 -55.69 -8.73
CA MET A 24 39.05 -55.96 -9.15
C MET A 24 40.09 -55.49 -8.14
N ILE A 25 39.96 -54.29 -7.57
CA ILE A 25 40.94 -53.75 -6.62
C ILE A 25 40.75 -54.42 -5.25
N GLU A 26 39.53 -54.67 -4.79
CA GLU A 26 39.26 -55.34 -3.52
C GLU A 26 39.72 -56.82 -3.50
N ALA A 27 39.80 -57.48 -4.65
CA ALA A 27 40.33 -58.82 -4.78
C ALA A 27 41.86 -58.89 -4.64
N LEU A 28 42.57 -57.77 -4.61
CA LEU A 28 44.00 -57.73 -4.47
C LEU A 28 44.47 -58.03 -3.04
N PRO A 29 45.57 -58.75 -2.85
CA PRO A 29 46.24 -58.87 -1.54
C PRO A 29 46.66 -57.48 -1.04
N ALA A 30 46.60 -57.24 0.24
CA ALA A 30 46.96 -55.97 0.84
C ALA A 30 48.36 -55.46 0.48
N GLU A 31 49.29 -56.39 0.26
CA GLU A 31 50.70 -56.12 -0.15
C GLU A 31 50.81 -55.55 -1.57
N GLN A 32 49.80 -55.67 -2.39
CA GLN A 32 49.69 -55.14 -3.77
C GLN A 32 48.95 -53.83 -3.85
N LEU A 33 48.26 -53.43 -2.81
CA LEU A 33 47.59 -52.18 -2.74
C LEU A 33 48.60 -51.05 -2.49
N ASN A 34 48.57 -50.01 -3.33
CA ASN A 34 49.36 -48.83 -3.17
C ASN A 34 48.39 -47.61 -3.20
N ASN A 35 48.91 -46.42 -2.84
CA ASN A 35 48.12 -45.20 -2.74
C ASN A 35 47.37 -44.84 -4.02
N GLU A 36 47.97 -45.12 -5.20
CA GLU A 36 47.33 -44.87 -6.49
C GLU A 36 46.08 -45.79 -6.71
N LEU A 37 46.21 -47.09 -6.45
CA LEU A 37 45.11 -48.04 -6.53
C LEU A 37 44.03 -47.74 -5.49
N ILE A 38 44.42 -47.39 -4.26
CA ILE A 38 43.51 -46.95 -3.21
C ILE A 38 42.77 -45.68 -3.63
N GLY A 39 43.49 -44.74 -4.24
CA GLY A 39 42.89 -43.53 -4.81
C GLY A 39 41.90 -43.81 -5.95
N GLN A 40 42.21 -44.80 -6.82
CA GLN A 40 41.26 -45.23 -7.87
C GLN A 40 40.04 -45.97 -7.28
N LEU A 41 40.22 -46.75 -6.22
CA LEU A 41 39.13 -47.39 -5.49
C LEU A 41 38.19 -46.34 -4.87
N GLY A 42 38.73 -45.32 -4.22
CA GLY A 42 37.92 -44.20 -3.69
C GLY A 42 37.15 -43.46 -4.79
N ARG A 43 37.76 -43.23 -5.97
CA ARG A 43 37.07 -42.66 -7.12
C ARG A 43 35.93 -43.60 -7.63
N ALA A 44 36.19 -44.88 -7.72
CA ALA A 44 35.17 -45.86 -8.15
C ALA A 44 33.97 -45.90 -7.16
N TYR A 45 34.24 -45.88 -5.85
CA TYR A 45 33.18 -45.74 -4.83
C TYR A 45 32.37 -44.46 -4.95
N ASN A 46 33.02 -43.33 -5.27
CA ASN A 46 32.31 -42.09 -5.54
C ASN A 46 31.37 -42.23 -6.73
N ASN A 47 31.83 -42.81 -7.81
CA ASN A 47 31.06 -42.98 -9.05
C ASN A 47 29.84 -43.94 -8.89
N VAL A 48 29.91 -44.88 -7.94
CA VAL A 48 28.75 -45.76 -7.62
C VAL A 48 27.90 -45.22 -6.44
N GLY A 49 28.14 -44.01 -5.98
CA GLY A 49 27.36 -43.37 -4.92
C GLY A 49 27.62 -43.89 -3.51
N LYS A 50 28.73 -44.61 -3.26
CA LYS A 50 29.11 -45.14 -1.94
C LYS A 50 30.08 -44.20 -1.25
N TYR A 51 29.63 -43.00 -0.96
CA TYR A 51 30.47 -41.86 -0.53
C TYR A 51 31.14 -42.07 0.84
N GLU A 52 30.45 -42.69 1.83
CA GLU A 52 31.03 -43.01 3.14
C GLU A 52 32.20 -43.98 2.98
N LYS A 53 32.09 -45.02 2.13
CA LYS A 53 33.19 -45.92 1.82
C LYS A 53 34.34 -45.24 1.10
N ALA A 54 34.01 -44.35 0.16
CA ALA A 54 35.03 -43.54 -0.52
C ALA A 54 35.85 -42.73 0.48
N ILE A 55 35.19 -42.07 1.44
CA ILE A 55 35.88 -41.30 2.51
C ILE A 55 36.75 -42.21 3.37
N GLU A 56 36.25 -43.37 3.81
CA GLU A 56 37.01 -44.32 4.61
C GLU A 56 38.30 -44.72 3.90
N ILE A 57 38.18 -45.16 2.64
CA ILE A 57 39.30 -45.62 1.83
C ILE A 57 40.29 -44.48 1.53
N LEU A 58 39.81 -43.30 1.15
CA LEU A 58 40.66 -42.15 0.87
C LEU A 58 41.42 -41.67 2.11
N LYS A 59 40.79 -41.68 3.30
CA LYS A 59 41.47 -41.33 4.54
C LYS A 59 42.60 -42.25 4.92
N SER A 60 42.58 -43.51 4.48
CA SER A 60 43.68 -44.46 4.75
C SER A 60 45.01 -44.04 4.15
N ILE A 61 45.01 -43.17 3.14
CA ILE A 61 46.21 -42.65 2.42
C ILE A 61 46.40 -41.13 2.67
N GLU A 62 45.73 -40.54 3.62
CA GLU A 62 45.76 -39.07 3.87
C GLU A 62 47.16 -38.57 4.18
N ILE A 63 47.99 -39.36 4.89
CA ILE A 63 49.34 -38.94 5.31
C ILE A 63 50.21 -38.68 4.08
N GLU A 64 50.11 -39.52 3.06
CA GLU A 64 50.91 -39.49 1.86
C GLU A 64 50.32 -38.63 0.75
N GLU A 65 49.01 -38.69 0.57
CA GLU A 65 48.31 -38.06 -0.56
C GLU A 65 47.51 -36.78 -0.19
N GLY A 66 47.30 -36.49 1.12
CA GLY A 66 46.46 -35.40 1.58
C GLY A 66 46.90 -33.98 1.15
N ASN A 67 48.09 -33.85 0.57
CA ASN A 67 48.59 -32.61 -0.03
C ASN A 67 48.50 -32.62 -1.57
N THR A 68 47.86 -33.62 -2.17
CA THR A 68 47.66 -33.66 -3.63
C THR A 68 46.27 -33.08 -4.00
N MET A 69 46.21 -32.42 -5.17
CA MET A 69 44.97 -31.85 -5.70
C MET A 69 43.93 -32.99 -5.90
N ARG A 70 44.32 -34.11 -6.53
CA ARG A 70 43.45 -35.23 -6.86
C ARG A 70 42.82 -35.86 -5.62
N TRP A 71 43.58 -36.01 -4.53
CA TRP A 71 43.05 -36.57 -3.28
C TRP A 71 42.02 -35.64 -2.63
N ASN A 72 42.38 -34.36 -2.53
CA ASN A 72 41.47 -33.36 -1.97
C ASN A 72 40.19 -33.23 -2.77
N TYR A 73 40.26 -33.26 -4.10
CA TYR A 73 39.10 -33.25 -4.98
C TYR A 73 38.19 -34.48 -4.70
N ARG A 74 38.75 -35.70 -4.69
CA ARG A 74 37.96 -36.92 -4.49
C ARG A 74 37.27 -37.01 -3.13
N ILE A 75 37.93 -36.60 -2.09
CA ILE A 75 37.34 -36.61 -0.75
C ILE A 75 36.33 -35.43 -0.56
N GLY A 76 36.62 -34.27 -1.11
CA GLY A 76 35.67 -33.18 -1.18
C GLY A 76 34.39 -33.52 -1.91
N TYR A 77 34.53 -34.24 -3.06
CA TYR A 77 33.40 -34.78 -3.84
C TYR A 77 32.51 -35.70 -3.01
N SER A 78 33.12 -36.63 -2.25
CA SER A 78 32.36 -37.52 -1.35
C SER A 78 31.53 -36.73 -0.32
N TYR A 79 32.16 -35.76 0.34
CA TYR A 79 31.48 -34.94 1.34
C TYR A 79 30.36 -34.04 0.74
N TYR A 80 30.57 -33.52 -0.48
CA TYR A 80 29.58 -32.74 -1.19
C TYR A 80 28.28 -33.53 -1.42
N TYR A 81 28.40 -34.75 -1.97
CA TYR A 81 27.25 -35.59 -2.23
C TYR A 81 26.61 -36.21 -0.98
N LEU A 82 27.29 -36.21 0.16
CA LEU A 82 26.71 -36.49 1.47
C LEU A 82 25.98 -35.31 2.10
N GLY A 83 26.06 -34.15 1.48
CA GLY A 83 25.48 -32.89 2.04
C GLY A 83 26.28 -32.29 3.21
N ASP A 84 27.49 -32.79 3.46
CA ASP A 84 28.43 -32.24 4.45
C ASP A 84 29.28 -31.15 3.77
N TYR A 85 28.63 -30.02 3.52
CA TYR A 85 29.24 -28.92 2.76
C TYR A 85 30.39 -28.24 3.51
N GLU A 86 30.44 -28.26 4.83
CA GLU A 86 31.54 -27.72 5.61
C GLU A 86 32.83 -28.52 5.38
N ASN A 87 32.75 -29.85 5.41
CA ASN A 87 33.90 -30.69 5.07
C ASN A 87 34.22 -30.62 3.60
N ALA A 88 33.23 -30.56 2.71
CA ALA A 88 33.43 -30.39 1.27
C ALA A 88 34.21 -29.08 0.99
N GLU A 89 33.80 -27.93 1.56
CA GLU A 89 34.50 -26.66 1.47
C GLU A 89 35.97 -26.79 1.86
N LYS A 90 36.23 -27.38 3.02
CA LYS A 90 37.58 -27.55 3.54
C LYS A 90 38.52 -28.27 2.56
N TYR A 91 38.04 -29.30 1.91
CA TYR A 91 38.86 -30.09 0.99
C TYR A 91 38.95 -29.47 -0.40
N PHE A 92 37.88 -28.90 -0.93
CA PHE A 92 37.93 -28.16 -2.19
C PHE A 92 38.76 -26.87 -2.09
N LEU A 93 38.77 -26.16 -0.97
CA LEU A 93 39.71 -25.04 -0.76
C LEU A 93 41.18 -25.48 -0.78
N LYS A 94 41.49 -26.67 -0.24
CA LYS A 94 42.87 -27.23 -0.37
C LYS A 94 43.18 -27.57 -1.81
N ALA A 95 42.24 -28.15 -2.55
CA ALA A 95 42.43 -28.45 -3.98
C ALA A 95 42.67 -27.16 -4.77
N HIS A 96 41.84 -26.16 -4.58
CA HIS A 96 41.94 -24.83 -5.20
C HIS A 96 43.27 -24.11 -4.89
N LYS A 97 43.78 -24.26 -3.67
CA LYS A 97 45.08 -23.69 -3.30
C LYS A 97 46.23 -24.34 -4.09
N ILE A 98 46.08 -25.59 -4.50
CA ILE A 98 47.11 -26.30 -5.27
C ILE A 98 47.01 -25.95 -6.76
N ASP A 99 45.81 -25.91 -7.28
CA ASP A 99 45.47 -25.49 -8.65
C ASP A 99 44.25 -24.52 -8.61
N SER A 100 44.56 -23.24 -8.75
CA SER A 100 43.54 -22.18 -8.71
C SER A 100 42.77 -22.04 -10.00
N GLU A 101 43.24 -22.65 -11.09
CA GLU A 101 42.60 -22.52 -12.40
C GLU A 101 41.72 -23.71 -12.76
N ASP A 102 41.69 -24.75 -11.93
CA ASP A 102 40.82 -25.90 -12.15
C ASP A 102 39.33 -25.48 -12.09
N GLU A 103 38.65 -25.60 -13.24
CA GLU A 103 37.27 -25.17 -13.41
C GLU A 103 36.28 -26.04 -12.62
N ASP A 104 36.53 -27.33 -12.49
CA ASP A 104 35.68 -28.27 -11.74
C ASP A 104 35.71 -27.91 -10.24
N VAL A 105 36.91 -27.65 -9.72
CA VAL A 105 37.06 -27.23 -8.31
C VAL A 105 36.35 -25.87 -8.03
N LYS A 106 36.49 -24.91 -8.94
CA LYS A 106 35.78 -23.61 -8.82
C LYS A 106 34.27 -23.83 -8.83
N ARG A 107 33.76 -24.67 -9.73
CA ARG A 107 32.34 -24.97 -9.83
C ARG A 107 31.78 -25.62 -8.57
N PHE A 108 32.52 -26.60 -8.00
CA PHE A 108 32.11 -27.19 -6.71
C PHE A 108 32.11 -26.15 -5.56
N LEU A 109 33.11 -25.29 -5.50
CA LEU A 109 33.16 -24.23 -4.48
C LEU A 109 31.99 -23.24 -4.62
N LEU A 110 31.64 -22.87 -5.85
CA LEU A 110 30.46 -22.04 -6.11
C LEU A 110 29.19 -22.72 -5.59
N ASP A 111 28.96 -23.97 -5.95
CA ASP A 111 27.81 -24.75 -5.51
C ASP A 111 27.77 -24.92 -3.97
N ILE A 112 28.91 -25.25 -3.37
CA ILE A 112 29.05 -25.40 -1.92
C ILE A 112 28.64 -24.12 -1.18
N TYR A 113 29.11 -22.96 -1.63
CA TYR A 113 28.75 -21.71 -0.97
C TYR A 113 27.28 -21.34 -1.15
N ILE A 114 26.67 -21.68 -2.28
CA ILE A 114 25.23 -21.56 -2.46
C ILE A 114 24.47 -22.48 -1.49
N GLU A 115 24.91 -23.75 -1.35
CA GLU A 115 24.25 -24.71 -0.46
C GLU A 115 24.45 -24.36 1.04
N LEU A 116 25.64 -23.87 1.43
CA LEU A 116 25.88 -23.32 2.78
C LEU A 116 25.02 -22.11 3.07
N SER A 117 24.82 -21.25 2.08
CA SER A 117 23.91 -20.10 2.19
C SER A 117 22.46 -20.54 2.40
N LYS A 118 21.98 -21.51 1.65
CA LYS A 118 20.64 -22.11 1.84
C LYS A 118 20.48 -22.71 3.25
N GLN A 119 21.49 -23.46 3.72
CA GLN A 119 21.45 -24.01 5.09
C GLN A 119 21.40 -22.93 6.16
N ALA A 120 22.12 -21.82 5.97
CA ALA A 120 22.08 -20.70 6.90
C ALA A 120 20.68 -20.05 6.99
N ILE A 121 19.93 -19.99 5.88
CA ILE A 121 18.54 -19.55 5.88
C ILE A 121 17.63 -20.60 6.52
N ASP A 122 17.65 -21.83 6.01
CA ASP A 122 16.63 -22.83 6.31
C ASP A 122 16.76 -23.44 7.72
N LYS A 123 18.00 -23.65 8.17
CA LYS A 123 18.28 -24.33 9.44
C LYS A 123 18.61 -23.34 10.57
N GLU A 124 19.32 -22.26 10.24
CA GLU A 124 19.83 -21.33 11.27
C GLU A 124 19.01 -20.04 11.32
N ASN A 125 18.16 -19.75 10.33
CA ASN A 125 17.42 -18.51 10.16
C ASN A 125 18.35 -17.27 10.27
N ASN A 126 19.55 -17.38 9.69
CA ASN A 126 20.61 -16.38 9.76
C ASN A 126 20.88 -15.76 8.37
N GLN A 127 20.24 -14.64 8.13
CA GLN A 127 20.32 -13.92 6.84
C GLN A 127 21.72 -13.35 6.56
N ASP A 128 22.40 -12.83 7.58
CA ASP A 128 23.73 -12.25 7.42
C ASP A 128 24.75 -13.32 7.00
N LYS A 129 24.72 -14.47 7.66
CA LYS A 129 25.59 -15.61 7.33
C LYS A 129 25.28 -16.16 5.92
N ALA A 130 24.01 -16.24 5.56
CA ALA A 130 23.59 -16.66 4.24
C ALA A 130 24.12 -15.71 3.16
N LEU A 131 24.01 -14.42 3.36
CA LEU A 131 24.54 -13.40 2.44
C LEU A 131 26.06 -13.48 2.32
N GLU A 132 26.76 -13.68 3.44
CA GLU A 132 28.21 -13.87 3.44
C GLU A 132 28.63 -15.05 2.54
N TYR A 133 28.00 -16.22 2.70
CA TYR A 133 28.27 -17.37 1.84
C TYR A 133 27.90 -17.14 0.37
N ALA A 134 26.73 -16.55 0.11
CA ALA A 134 26.32 -16.24 -1.25
C ALA A 134 27.27 -15.25 -1.95
N LEU A 135 27.83 -14.29 -1.23
CA LEU A 135 28.83 -13.38 -1.79
C LEU A 135 30.18 -14.07 -2.04
N LYS A 136 30.58 -15.03 -1.19
CA LYS A 136 31.78 -15.83 -1.43
C LYS A 136 31.70 -16.67 -2.71
N SER A 137 30.50 -17.14 -3.10
CA SER A 137 30.35 -17.91 -4.34
C SER A 137 30.82 -17.12 -5.58
N LYS A 138 30.72 -15.77 -5.55
CA LYS A 138 31.19 -14.90 -6.65
C LYS A 138 32.67 -15.05 -6.97
N GLU A 139 33.49 -15.44 -6.00
CA GLU A 139 34.93 -15.59 -6.17
C GLU A 139 35.30 -16.76 -7.13
N TYR A 140 34.36 -17.68 -7.33
CA TYR A 140 34.55 -18.93 -8.09
C TYR A 140 33.82 -18.95 -9.43
N ILE A 141 33.29 -17.82 -9.89
CA ILE A 141 32.66 -17.71 -11.20
C ILE A 141 33.72 -17.85 -12.31
N SER A 142 33.55 -18.84 -13.19
CA SER A 142 34.45 -19.08 -14.33
C SER A 142 33.76 -18.85 -15.67
N THR A 143 32.47 -19.10 -15.75
CA THR A 143 31.65 -19.00 -16.96
C THR A 143 30.47 -18.07 -16.82
N ASN A 144 29.80 -17.75 -17.95
CA ASN A 144 28.54 -17.01 -17.90
C ASN A 144 27.43 -17.83 -17.23
N ASP A 145 27.45 -19.15 -17.36
CA ASP A 145 26.48 -20.04 -16.72
C ASP A 145 26.64 -20.01 -15.18
N ASP A 146 27.89 -20.04 -14.69
CA ASP A 146 28.19 -19.91 -13.27
C ASP A 146 27.71 -18.54 -12.75
N ARG A 147 27.93 -17.48 -13.54
CA ARG A 147 27.45 -16.13 -13.20
C ARG A 147 25.95 -16.07 -13.12
N ILE A 148 25.24 -16.62 -14.10
CA ILE A 148 23.77 -16.68 -14.11
C ILE A 148 23.27 -17.45 -12.90
N GLN A 149 23.88 -18.56 -12.55
CA GLN A 149 23.51 -19.37 -11.39
C GLN A 149 23.70 -18.57 -10.08
N CYS A 150 24.88 -18.01 -9.90
CA CYS A 150 25.23 -17.23 -8.71
C CYS A 150 24.34 -15.99 -8.56
N ASP A 151 24.22 -15.19 -9.63
CA ASP A 151 23.43 -13.96 -9.62
C ASP A 151 21.91 -14.25 -9.44
N SER A 152 21.41 -15.38 -9.99
CA SER A 152 20.02 -15.83 -9.78
C SER A 152 19.75 -16.15 -8.30
N TYR A 153 20.67 -16.85 -7.65
CA TYR A 153 20.53 -17.16 -6.24
C TYR A 153 20.65 -15.91 -5.36
N LEU A 154 21.61 -15.03 -5.67
CA LEU A 154 21.78 -13.76 -4.96
C LEU A 154 20.56 -12.86 -5.13
N ALA A 155 20.00 -12.76 -6.32
CA ALA A 155 18.78 -11.99 -6.56
C ALA A 155 17.61 -12.51 -5.69
N TRP A 156 17.41 -13.81 -5.67
CA TRP A 156 16.41 -14.45 -4.80
C TRP A 156 16.69 -14.17 -3.31
N LEU A 157 17.95 -14.20 -2.88
CA LEU A 157 18.31 -13.94 -1.49
C LEU A 157 18.09 -12.45 -1.12
N TYR A 158 18.48 -11.53 -2.00
CA TYR A 158 18.24 -10.10 -1.79
C TYR A 158 16.74 -9.77 -1.76
N ASP A 159 15.94 -10.42 -2.60
CA ASP A 159 14.49 -10.33 -2.52
C ASP A 159 13.96 -10.77 -1.14
N LYS A 160 14.41 -11.95 -0.66
CA LYS A 160 14.02 -12.48 0.66
C LYS A 160 14.36 -11.59 1.83
N ILE A 161 15.43 -10.81 1.74
CA ILE A 161 15.84 -9.86 2.79
C ILE A 161 15.32 -8.43 2.53
N GLY A 162 14.54 -8.23 1.46
CA GLY A 162 13.90 -6.94 1.15
C GLY A 162 14.82 -5.89 0.53
N VAL A 163 15.92 -6.29 -0.11
CA VAL A 163 16.88 -5.40 -0.80
C VAL A 163 16.63 -5.47 -2.32
N PHE A 164 15.48 -4.94 -2.72
CA PHE A 164 14.94 -5.10 -4.07
C PHE A 164 15.72 -4.39 -5.17
N ASP A 165 16.40 -3.29 -4.86
CA ASP A 165 17.24 -2.53 -5.81
C ASP A 165 18.45 -3.35 -6.29
N VAL A 166 19.10 -4.08 -5.40
CA VAL A 166 20.20 -4.98 -5.76
C VAL A 166 19.68 -6.21 -6.52
N ALA A 167 18.53 -6.76 -6.11
CA ALA A 167 17.90 -7.88 -6.81
C ALA A 167 17.51 -7.49 -8.25
N GLU A 168 16.94 -6.29 -8.45
CA GLU A 168 16.63 -5.74 -9.78
C GLU A 168 17.86 -5.68 -10.68
N GLU A 169 18.98 -5.14 -10.17
CA GLU A 169 20.22 -5.01 -10.94
C GLU A 169 20.75 -6.39 -11.37
N LEU A 170 20.77 -7.36 -10.46
CA LEU A 170 21.21 -8.73 -10.74
C LEU A 170 20.32 -9.40 -11.81
N LEU A 171 18.99 -9.29 -11.69
CA LEU A 171 18.04 -9.87 -12.63
C LEU A 171 18.16 -9.25 -14.02
N LYS A 172 18.32 -7.93 -14.13
CA LYS A 172 18.59 -7.24 -15.40
C LYS A 172 19.91 -7.70 -16.02
N ASN A 173 20.94 -7.91 -15.22
CA ASN A 173 22.21 -8.45 -15.69
C ASN A 173 22.04 -9.88 -16.25
N ILE A 174 21.30 -10.74 -15.59
CA ILE A 174 21.00 -12.10 -16.06
C ILE A 174 20.32 -12.11 -17.43
N ILE A 175 19.33 -11.22 -17.63
CA ILE A 175 18.67 -11.04 -18.93
C ILE A 175 19.68 -10.61 -19.99
N SER A 176 20.59 -9.69 -19.65
CA SER A 176 21.64 -9.22 -20.58
C SER A 176 22.65 -10.32 -20.96
N LEU A 177 22.82 -11.32 -20.10
CA LEU A 177 23.64 -12.51 -20.37
C LEU A 177 22.92 -13.58 -21.21
N GLY A 178 21.67 -13.32 -21.60
CA GLY A 178 20.90 -14.16 -22.52
C GLY A 178 19.90 -15.12 -21.86
N ARG A 179 19.71 -15.06 -20.55
CA ARG A 179 18.68 -15.85 -19.87
C ARG A 179 17.41 -15.00 -19.68
N ASP A 180 16.47 -15.14 -20.64
CA ASP A 180 15.15 -14.48 -20.63
C ASP A 180 14.07 -15.58 -20.53
N ASP A 181 13.81 -16.06 -19.32
CA ASP A 181 12.77 -17.05 -19.03
C ASP A 181 11.64 -16.47 -18.14
N ALA A 182 10.58 -17.24 -18.00
CA ALA A 182 9.40 -16.84 -17.25
C ALA A 182 9.70 -16.61 -15.76
N TRP A 183 10.64 -17.35 -15.17
CA TRP A 183 11.02 -17.20 -13.78
C TRP A 183 11.74 -15.87 -13.55
N ILE A 184 12.78 -15.59 -14.35
CA ILE A 184 13.55 -14.34 -14.25
C ILE A 184 12.64 -13.10 -14.38
N ASN A 185 11.74 -13.10 -15.37
CA ASN A 185 10.82 -12.01 -15.60
C ASN A 185 9.83 -11.85 -14.44
N SER A 186 9.37 -12.94 -13.83
CA SER A 186 8.47 -12.88 -12.66
C SER A 186 9.15 -12.28 -11.43
N GLU A 187 10.39 -12.71 -11.15
CA GLU A 187 11.16 -12.18 -10.02
C GLU A 187 11.51 -10.70 -10.22
N LEU A 188 11.90 -10.33 -11.46
CA LEU A 188 12.18 -8.93 -11.79
C LEU A 188 10.92 -8.07 -11.65
N ALA A 189 9.78 -8.56 -12.14
CA ALA A 189 8.50 -7.86 -12.01
C ALA A 189 8.12 -7.65 -10.53
N TYR A 190 8.33 -8.66 -9.70
CA TYR A 190 8.07 -8.56 -8.26
C TYR A 190 8.96 -7.49 -7.60
N CYS A 191 10.27 -7.54 -7.83
CA CYS A 191 11.20 -6.52 -7.32
C CYS A 191 10.82 -5.10 -7.78
N LEU A 192 10.46 -4.94 -9.05
CA LEU A 192 10.01 -3.65 -9.59
C LEU A 192 8.71 -3.16 -8.93
N GLY A 193 7.79 -4.07 -8.65
CA GLY A 193 6.55 -3.77 -7.91
C GLY A 193 6.83 -3.25 -6.50
N GLU A 194 7.71 -3.90 -5.75
CA GLU A 194 8.14 -3.48 -4.41
C GLU A 194 8.87 -2.12 -4.43
N LEU A 195 9.58 -1.82 -5.52
CA LEU A 195 10.21 -0.52 -5.77
C LEU A 195 9.23 0.55 -6.29
N ASN A 196 7.93 0.26 -6.37
CA ASN A 196 6.88 1.11 -6.92
C ASN A 196 7.06 1.49 -8.42
N LYS A 197 7.80 0.70 -9.19
CA LYS A 197 7.97 0.83 -10.65
C LYS A 197 6.92 -0.02 -11.36
N PHE A 198 5.64 0.34 -11.20
CA PHE A 198 4.51 -0.52 -11.56
C PHE A 198 4.36 -0.76 -13.06
N GLU A 199 4.67 0.23 -13.92
CA GLU A 199 4.62 0.08 -15.37
C GLU A 199 5.64 -0.97 -15.84
N GLU A 200 6.90 -0.86 -15.40
CA GLU A 200 7.95 -1.82 -15.72
C GLU A 200 7.62 -3.21 -15.14
N SER A 201 7.10 -3.26 -13.91
CA SER A 201 6.63 -4.49 -13.27
C SER A 201 5.60 -5.21 -14.12
N LEU A 202 4.59 -4.48 -14.61
CA LEU A 202 3.54 -5.03 -15.47
C LEU A 202 4.12 -5.60 -16.78
N GLU A 203 5.04 -4.89 -17.42
CA GLU A 203 5.69 -5.35 -18.65
C GLU A 203 6.39 -6.69 -18.45
N HIS A 204 7.13 -6.84 -17.36
CA HIS A 204 7.83 -8.08 -17.04
C HIS A 204 6.88 -9.21 -16.62
N TYR A 205 5.79 -8.94 -15.88
CA TYR A 205 4.78 -9.97 -15.61
C TYR A 205 4.09 -10.44 -16.89
N LEU A 206 3.74 -9.54 -17.81
CA LEU A 206 3.18 -9.90 -19.11
C LEU A 206 4.19 -10.69 -19.95
N ARG A 207 5.48 -10.35 -19.88
CA ARG A 207 6.54 -11.11 -20.53
C ARG A 207 6.68 -12.51 -19.96
N ALA A 208 6.62 -12.68 -18.64
CA ALA A 208 6.64 -13.99 -18.00
C ALA A 208 5.46 -14.86 -18.46
N LYS A 209 4.28 -14.26 -18.62
CA LYS A 209 3.10 -14.92 -19.17
C LYS A 209 3.32 -15.36 -20.63
N GLU A 210 3.86 -14.49 -21.49
CA GLU A 210 4.20 -14.84 -22.87
C GLU A 210 5.19 -16.01 -22.96
N LEU A 211 6.08 -16.12 -21.97
CA LEU A 211 7.07 -17.20 -21.85
C LEU A 211 6.48 -18.47 -21.21
N GLY A 212 5.16 -18.52 -21.02
CA GLY A 212 4.42 -19.71 -20.63
C GLY A 212 4.08 -19.85 -19.14
N ARG A 213 4.25 -18.80 -18.33
CA ARG A 213 3.81 -18.82 -16.94
C ARG A 213 2.37 -18.34 -16.85
N GLU A 214 1.44 -19.29 -16.70
CA GLU A 214 -0.02 -19.04 -16.65
C GLU A 214 -0.66 -19.65 -15.38
N ASP A 215 0.06 -19.59 -14.25
CA ASP A 215 -0.47 -20.04 -12.97
C ASP A 215 -1.34 -18.93 -12.28
N ASP A 216 -2.03 -19.31 -11.23
CA ASP A 216 -2.89 -18.43 -10.44
C ASP A 216 -2.10 -17.28 -9.80
N TRP A 217 -0.86 -17.54 -9.37
CA TRP A 217 0.01 -16.54 -8.76
C TRP A 217 0.35 -15.39 -9.73
N ILE A 218 0.73 -15.72 -10.99
CA ILE A 218 1.09 -14.68 -11.96
C ILE A 218 -0.08 -13.75 -12.26
N TYR A 219 -1.30 -14.31 -12.38
CA TYR A 219 -2.49 -13.49 -12.62
C TYR A 219 -2.84 -12.60 -11.43
N SER A 220 -2.67 -13.08 -10.20
CA SER A 220 -2.91 -12.27 -9.02
C SER A 220 -1.89 -11.12 -8.88
N GLN A 221 -0.63 -11.34 -9.26
CA GLN A 221 0.38 -10.28 -9.29
C GLN A 221 0.10 -9.24 -10.39
N ILE A 222 -0.36 -9.69 -11.56
CA ILE A 222 -0.83 -8.80 -12.64
C ILE A 222 -2.02 -7.96 -12.15
N GLY A 223 -3.00 -8.57 -11.46
CA GLY A 223 -4.14 -7.89 -10.88
C GLY A 223 -3.73 -6.81 -9.88
N TRP A 224 -2.87 -7.17 -8.93
CA TRP A 224 -2.30 -6.24 -7.96
C TRP A 224 -1.57 -5.08 -8.64
N THR A 225 -0.77 -5.36 -9.68
CA THR A 225 -0.02 -4.33 -10.41
C THR A 225 -0.95 -3.39 -11.17
N TYR A 226 -1.99 -3.92 -11.84
CA TYR A 226 -3.01 -3.08 -12.48
C TYR A 226 -3.74 -2.19 -11.47
N ARG A 227 -4.09 -2.71 -10.29
CA ARG A 227 -4.72 -1.91 -9.23
C ARG A 227 -3.80 -0.78 -8.77
N ARG A 228 -2.48 -1.04 -8.62
CA ARG A 228 -1.50 0.01 -8.28
C ARG A 228 -1.38 1.09 -9.36
N LEU A 229 -1.70 0.75 -10.61
CA LEU A 229 -1.80 1.66 -11.75
C LEU A 229 -3.20 2.28 -11.91
N GLU A 230 -4.09 2.08 -10.94
CA GLU A 230 -5.48 2.57 -10.94
C GLU A 230 -6.32 2.05 -12.13
N LYS A 231 -5.91 0.93 -12.74
CA LYS A 231 -6.61 0.24 -13.83
C LYS A 231 -7.48 -0.87 -13.26
N TYR A 232 -8.56 -0.47 -12.57
CA TYR A 232 -9.35 -1.37 -11.74
C TYR A 232 -10.11 -2.45 -12.51
N GLU A 233 -10.59 -2.15 -13.73
CA GLU A 233 -11.29 -3.13 -14.56
C GLU A 233 -10.35 -4.22 -15.09
N GLU A 234 -9.11 -3.86 -15.46
CA GLU A 234 -8.08 -4.80 -15.86
C GLU A 234 -7.61 -5.63 -14.67
N ALA A 235 -7.47 -5.01 -13.50
CA ALA A 235 -7.16 -5.71 -12.25
C ALA A 235 -8.19 -6.80 -11.95
N LEU A 236 -9.49 -6.46 -11.99
CA LEU A 236 -10.56 -7.43 -11.78
C LEU A 236 -10.52 -8.61 -12.75
N LYS A 237 -10.22 -8.37 -14.04
CA LYS A 237 -10.09 -9.46 -15.03
C LYS A 237 -8.96 -10.42 -14.66
N ALA A 238 -7.84 -9.88 -14.20
CA ALA A 238 -6.69 -10.69 -13.80
C ALA A 238 -6.98 -11.47 -12.50
N ASP A 239 -7.54 -10.81 -11.48
CA ASP A 239 -7.88 -11.43 -10.20
C ASP A 239 -8.95 -12.53 -10.36
N PHE A 240 -9.96 -12.33 -11.21
CA PHE A 240 -10.92 -13.39 -11.54
C PHE A 240 -10.27 -14.55 -12.25
N LYS A 241 -9.27 -14.29 -13.11
CA LYS A 241 -8.54 -15.37 -13.74
C LYS A 241 -7.71 -16.16 -12.73
N ALA A 242 -7.10 -15.51 -11.76
CA ALA A 242 -6.43 -16.16 -10.63
C ALA A 242 -7.40 -17.06 -9.84
N GLN A 243 -8.62 -16.57 -9.57
CA GLN A 243 -9.66 -17.36 -8.90
C GLN A 243 -10.09 -18.59 -9.74
N GLU A 244 -10.27 -18.45 -11.06
CA GLU A 244 -10.58 -19.56 -11.96
C GLU A 244 -9.50 -20.65 -11.95
N LEU A 245 -8.22 -20.26 -11.76
CA LEU A 245 -7.07 -21.16 -11.69
C LEU A 245 -6.86 -21.79 -10.31
N GLY A 246 -7.64 -21.36 -9.31
CA GLY A 246 -7.67 -21.99 -7.99
C GLY A 246 -7.27 -21.10 -6.82
N GLN A 247 -6.75 -19.89 -7.05
CA GLN A 247 -6.40 -18.96 -5.96
C GLN A 247 -7.66 -18.26 -5.43
N ASN A 248 -8.29 -18.84 -4.44
CA ASN A 248 -9.44 -18.25 -3.78
C ASN A 248 -9.16 -18.04 -2.28
N ASP A 249 -8.08 -17.35 -1.98
CA ASP A 249 -7.68 -16.99 -0.63
C ASP A 249 -8.23 -15.60 -0.21
N ALA A 250 -7.97 -15.23 1.02
CA ALA A 250 -8.42 -13.94 1.54
C ALA A 250 -7.77 -12.75 0.83
N TRP A 251 -6.53 -12.92 0.33
CA TRP A 251 -5.78 -11.84 -0.31
C TRP A 251 -6.43 -11.44 -1.66
N VAL A 252 -6.69 -12.41 -2.55
CA VAL A 252 -7.34 -12.13 -3.85
C VAL A 252 -8.74 -11.54 -3.66
N ASN A 253 -9.51 -12.05 -2.69
CA ASN A 253 -10.83 -11.47 -2.40
C ASN A 253 -10.73 -10.02 -1.87
N VAL A 254 -9.69 -9.69 -1.12
CA VAL A 254 -9.40 -8.31 -0.70
C VAL A 254 -9.08 -7.43 -1.90
N GLU A 255 -8.21 -7.88 -2.81
CA GLU A 255 -7.83 -7.13 -4.01
C GLU A 255 -9.07 -6.82 -4.90
N ILE A 256 -9.92 -7.83 -5.12
CA ILE A 256 -11.19 -7.65 -5.84
C ILE A 256 -12.10 -6.65 -5.10
N GLY A 257 -12.21 -6.77 -3.77
CA GLY A 257 -12.99 -5.86 -2.95
C GLY A 257 -12.50 -4.42 -3.04
N ILE A 258 -11.18 -4.19 -3.03
CA ILE A 258 -10.59 -2.86 -3.23
C ILE A 258 -10.94 -2.32 -4.61
N CYS A 259 -10.76 -3.10 -5.67
CA CYS A 259 -11.07 -2.66 -7.03
C CYS A 259 -12.54 -2.25 -7.18
N TYR A 260 -13.47 -3.02 -6.64
CA TYR A 260 -14.89 -2.64 -6.65
C TYR A 260 -15.18 -1.40 -5.81
N LYS A 261 -14.51 -1.23 -4.67
CA LYS A 261 -14.64 -0.02 -3.83
C LYS A 261 -14.19 1.22 -4.59
N GLU A 262 -13.05 1.18 -5.26
CA GLU A 262 -12.53 2.31 -6.05
C GLU A 262 -13.41 2.62 -7.30
N LEU A 263 -14.13 1.62 -7.80
CA LEU A 263 -15.16 1.77 -8.84
C LEU A 263 -16.52 2.20 -8.27
N GLU A 264 -16.62 2.54 -6.99
CA GLU A 264 -17.85 2.91 -6.27
C GLU A 264 -18.96 1.85 -6.33
N LYS A 265 -18.60 0.58 -6.58
CA LYS A 265 -19.50 -0.58 -6.58
C LYS A 265 -19.50 -1.23 -5.20
N PHE A 266 -20.16 -0.56 -4.24
CA PHE A 266 -20.03 -0.88 -2.82
C PHE A 266 -20.66 -2.22 -2.42
N GLU A 267 -21.75 -2.64 -3.08
CA GLU A 267 -22.40 -3.94 -2.83
C GLU A 267 -21.46 -5.10 -3.23
N GLU A 268 -20.82 -4.99 -4.38
CA GLU A 268 -19.86 -5.97 -4.86
C GLU A 268 -18.61 -5.97 -3.97
N ALA A 269 -18.09 -4.79 -3.62
CA ALA A 269 -16.94 -4.67 -2.69
C ALA A 269 -17.23 -5.37 -1.36
N LEU A 270 -18.40 -5.11 -0.78
CA LEU A 270 -18.85 -5.74 0.46
C LEU A 270 -18.89 -7.25 0.35
N LYS A 271 -19.42 -7.80 -0.74
CA LYS A 271 -19.48 -9.24 -0.98
C LYS A 271 -18.09 -9.88 -0.87
N TYR A 272 -17.10 -9.32 -1.54
CA TYR A 272 -15.75 -9.87 -1.55
C TYR A 272 -15.01 -9.65 -0.23
N TYR A 273 -15.20 -8.52 0.45
CA TYR A 273 -14.66 -8.31 1.79
C TYR A 273 -15.25 -9.28 2.82
N LEU A 274 -16.55 -9.62 2.71
CA LEU A 274 -17.17 -10.61 3.59
C LEU A 274 -16.58 -12.01 3.36
N VAL A 275 -16.35 -12.42 2.11
CA VAL A 275 -15.66 -13.67 1.79
C VAL A 275 -14.25 -13.67 2.37
N ALA A 276 -13.50 -12.59 2.16
CA ALA A 276 -12.15 -12.46 2.72
C ALA A 276 -12.15 -12.53 4.25
N ASN A 277 -13.14 -11.92 4.90
CA ASN A 277 -13.29 -11.96 6.35
C ASN A 277 -13.60 -13.37 6.86
N GLU A 278 -14.43 -14.13 6.16
CA GLU A 278 -14.72 -15.53 6.49
C GLU A 278 -13.47 -16.40 6.38
N LEU A 279 -12.71 -16.27 5.30
CA LEU A 279 -11.44 -16.98 5.08
C LEU A 279 -10.38 -16.63 6.13
N ASN A 280 -10.42 -15.44 6.72
CA ASN A 280 -9.56 -15.01 7.82
C ASN A 280 -10.18 -15.28 9.22
N GLU A 281 -11.24 -16.09 9.31
CA GLU A 281 -11.94 -16.40 10.57
C GLU A 281 -12.39 -15.16 11.37
N GLY A 282 -12.62 -14.05 10.69
CA GLY A 282 -13.03 -12.79 11.31
C GLY A 282 -11.95 -12.11 12.18
N LYS A 283 -10.67 -12.41 11.97
CA LYS A 283 -9.56 -11.96 12.84
C LYS A 283 -8.75 -10.80 12.23
N ASN A 284 -8.96 -10.45 10.98
CA ASN A 284 -8.22 -9.38 10.32
C ASN A 284 -8.85 -8.02 10.59
N LEU A 285 -8.16 -7.19 11.37
CA LEU A 285 -8.63 -5.84 11.75
C LEU A 285 -8.85 -4.91 10.56
N TRP A 286 -8.03 -5.04 9.52
CA TRP A 286 -8.14 -4.19 8.34
C TRP A 286 -9.40 -4.54 7.55
N ILE A 287 -9.63 -5.83 7.27
CA ILE A 287 -10.83 -6.29 6.53
C ILE A 287 -12.12 -5.87 7.28
N LEU A 288 -12.18 -6.08 8.58
CA LEU A 288 -13.32 -5.65 9.40
C LEU A 288 -13.55 -4.14 9.33
N SER A 289 -12.47 -3.36 9.25
CA SER A 289 -12.55 -1.91 9.11
C SER A 289 -13.08 -1.48 7.75
N GLU A 290 -12.65 -2.15 6.66
CA GLU A 290 -13.18 -1.91 5.31
C GLU A 290 -14.66 -2.28 5.21
N ILE A 291 -15.08 -3.41 5.77
CA ILE A 291 -16.49 -3.81 5.84
C ILE A 291 -17.32 -2.74 6.58
N ALA A 292 -16.84 -2.29 7.74
CA ALA A 292 -17.51 -1.25 8.50
C ALA A 292 -17.64 0.04 7.68
N TRP A 293 -16.56 0.46 7.02
CA TRP A 293 -16.54 1.65 6.18
C TRP A 293 -17.54 1.55 5.01
N VAL A 294 -17.57 0.40 4.32
CA VAL A 294 -18.50 0.18 3.19
C VAL A 294 -19.95 0.25 3.68
N TYR A 295 -20.28 -0.39 4.83
CA TYR A 295 -21.61 -0.26 5.41
C TYR A 295 -21.98 1.19 5.74
N GLY A 296 -21.00 1.98 6.22
CA GLY A 296 -21.19 3.41 6.49
C GLY A 296 -21.48 4.22 5.23
N VAL A 297 -20.81 3.93 4.11
CA VAL A 297 -21.10 4.55 2.81
C VAL A 297 -22.49 4.16 2.30
N MET A 298 -22.89 2.92 2.51
CA MET A 298 -24.23 2.41 2.16
C MET A 298 -25.33 2.86 3.17
N GLU A 299 -24.99 3.72 4.12
CA GLU A 299 -25.86 4.23 5.19
C GLU A 299 -26.50 3.13 6.07
N ASN A 300 -25.91 1.93 6.10
CA ASN A 300 -26.32 0.85 6.98
C ASN A 300 -25.59 0.91 8.33
N TYR A 301 -25.99 1.88 9.15
CA TYR A 301 -25.31 2.21 10.41
C TYR A 301 -25.37 1.11 11.47
N ASP A 302 -26.36 0.24 11.43
CA ASP A 302 -26.49 -0.89 12.39
C ASP A 302 -25.40 -1.95 12.13
N GLU A 303 -25.20 -2.35 10.88
CA GLU A 303 -24.12 -3.27 10.52
C GLU A 303 -22.75 -2.60 10.67
N GLU A 304 -22.60 -1.31 10.31
CA GLU A 304 -21.36 -0.58 10.57
C GLU A 304 -20.97 -0.65 12.05
N LEU A 305 -21.88 -0.34 12.96
CA LEU A 305 -21.64 -0.43 14.42
C LEU A 305 -21.25 -1.83 14.87
N LYS A 306 -21.85 -2.85 14.30
CA LYS A 306 -21.54 -4.26 14.62
C LYS A 306 -20.11 -4.62 14.24
N TYR A 307 -19.64 -4.23 13.05
CA TYR A 307 -18.28 -4.49 12.59
C TYR A 307 -17.24 -3.61 13.33
N LEU A 308 -17.56 -2.37 13.64
CA LEU A 308 -16.74 -1.53 14.52
C LEU A 308 -16.59 -2.14 15.92
N GLU A 309 -17.64 -2.72 16.49
CA GLU A 309 -17.55 -3.39 17.79
C GLU A 309 -16.69 -4.67 17.75
N GLN A 310 -16.75 -5.44 16.64
CA GLN A 310 -15.86 -6.58 16.41
C GLN A 310 -14.40 -6.12 16.34
N THR A 311 -14.12 -5.09 15.53
CA THR A 311 -12.79 -4.49 15.38
C THR A 311 -12.21 -4.05 16.72
N LYS A 312 -13.04 -3.44 17.55
CA LYS A 312 -12.68 -3.00 18.90
C LYS A 312 -12.42 -4.18 19.87
N LYS A 313 -13.21 -5.26 19.81
CA LYS A 313 -13.02 -6.48 20.61
C LYS A 313 -11.70 -7.15 20.28
N LEU A 314 -11.27 -7.14 19.03
CA LEU A 314 -9.97 -7.64 18.60
C LEU A 314 -8.79 -6.73 18.98
N GLY A 315 -9.05 -5.60 19.65
CA GLY A 315 -8.03 -4.79 20.27
C GLY A 315 -7.74 -3.45 19.61
N ARG A 316 -8.41 -3.09 18.49
CA ARG A 316 -8.25 -1.78 17.90
C ARG A 316 -8.85 -0.69 18.78
N LYS A 317 -8.02 0.24 19.25
CA LYS A 317 -8.40 1.30 20.21
C LYS A 317 -7.83 2.66 19.81
N ASP A 318 -7.34 2.77 18.58
CA ASP A 318 -6.71 3.96 18.03
C ASP A 318 -7.70 5.12 17.81
N GLU A 319 -7.20 6.21 17.28
CA GLU A 319 -7.98 7.38 16.90
C GLU A 319 -8.99 7.07 15.81
N TRP A 320 -8.61 6.23 14.82
CA TRP A 320 -9.46 5.91 13.69
C TRP A 320 -10.81 5.30 14.11
N ILE A 321 -10.80 4.24 14.94
CA ILE A 321 -12.04 3.57 15.33
C ILE A 321 -12.95 4.52 16.13
N ASN A 322 -12.37 5.42 16.92
CA ASN A 322 -13.16 6.40 17.65
C ASN A 322 -13.74 7.47 16.71
N ALA A 323 -13.02 7.86 15.65
CA ALA A 323 -13.54 8.75 14.63
C ALA A 323 -14.71 8.11 13.85
N GLU A 324 -14.61 6.83 13.48
CA GLU A 324 -15.70 6.11 12.82
C GLU A 324 -16.96 6.02 13.71
N TYR A 325 -16.84 5.62 14.99
CA TYR A 325 -17.95 5.71 15.93
C TYR A 325 -18.55 7.12 16.00
N GLY A 326 -17.71 8.15 15.96
CA GLY A 326 -18.15 9.54 15.94
C GLY A 326 -19.01 9.86 14.72
N LYS A 327 -18.59 9.45 13.53
CA LYS A 327 -19.32 9.60 12.27
C LYS A 327 -20.70 8.92 12.32
N VAL A 328 -20.71 7.63 12.70
CA VAL A 328 -21.96 6.85 12.79
C VAL A 328 -22.94 7.54 13.74
N TYR A 329 -22.51 7.88 14.95
CA TYR A 329 -23.39 8.53 15.91
C TYR A 329 -23.83 9.93 15.48
N TYR A 330 -23.02 10.64 14.68
CA TYR A 330 -23.41 11.90 14.09
C TYR A 330 -24.53 11.71 13.05
N LYS A 331 -24.39 10.72 12.17
CA LYS A 331 -25.40 10.35 11.16
C LYS A 331 -26.72 9.87 11.80
N LEU A 332 -26.62 9.15 12.92
CA LEU A 332 -27.78 8.76 13.74
C LEU A 332 -28.33 9.90 14.61
N GLU A 333 -27.90 11.15 14.39
CA GLU A 333 -28.31 12.33 15.14
C GLU A 333 -28.02 12.27 16.66
N GLN A 334 -27.23 11.32 17.10
CA GLN A 334 -26.81 11.16 18.49
C GLN A 334 -25.60 12.04 18.81
N TYR A 335 -25.71 13.36 18.59
CA TYR A 335 -24.63 14.32 18.59
C TYR A 335 -23.81 14.35 19.88
N LYS A 336 -24.43 14.11 21.05
CA LYS A 336 -23.70 14.01 22.33
C LYS A 336 -22.75 12.81 22.37
N LYS A 337 -23.16 11.65 21.81
CA LYS A 337 -22.29 10.49 21.69
C LYS A 337 -21.20 10.73 20.65
N ALA A 338 -21.58 11.25 19.48
CA ALA A 338 -20.61 11.61 18.43
C ALA A 338 -19.50 12.51 18.98
N LEU A 339 -19.87 13.58 19.69
CA LEU A 339 -18.93 14.50 20.31
C LEU A 339 -17.98 13.81 21.29
N ARG A 340 -18.49 12.85 22.09
CA ARG A 340 -17.66 12.07 23.02
C ARG A 340 -16.61 11.24 22.27
N PHE A 341 -16.99 10.61 21.19
CA PHE A 341 -16.10 9.77 20.39
C PHE A 341 -15.08 10.60 19.61
N PHE A 342 -15.49 11.70 18.96
CA PHE A 342 -14.55 12.63 18.30
C PHE A 342 -13.53 13.23 19.27
N ASN A 343 -13.97 13.62 20.48
CA ASN A 343 -13.02 14.09 21.50
C ASN A 343 -12.07 12.99 21.98
N LYS A 344 -12.49 11.73 21.94
CA LYS A 344 -11.61 10.60 22.25
C LYS A 344 -10.61 10.35 21.14
N ALA A 345 -11.01 10.37 19.87
CA ALA A 345 -10.11 10.30 18.71
C ALA A 345 -9.04 11.40 18.78
N LYS A 346 -9.48 12.63 19.07
CA LYS A 346 -8.58 13.78 19.27
C LYS A 346 -7.54 13.55 20.38
N LYS A 347 -7.94 12.99 21.51
CA LYS A 347 -7.03 12.68 22.63
C LYS A 347 -6.02 11.58 22.28
N LEU A 348 -6.36 10.69 21.36
CA LEU A 348 -5.49 9.58 20.92
C LEU A 348 -4.50 10.00 19.83
N GLY A 349 -4.57 11.23 19.31
CA GLY A 349 -3.60 11.78 18.38
C GLY A 349 -4.18 12.45 17.15
N GLN A 350 -5.42 12.18 16.77
CA GLN A 350 -6.05 12.82 15.61
C GLN A 350 -6.44 14.28 15.93
N ASN A 351 -5.49 15.18 15.83
CA ASN A 351 -5.72 16.60 16.07
C ASN A 351 -5.39 17.43 14.83
N ASP A 352 -6.22 17.28 13.82
CA ASP A 352 -6.16 17.95 12.51
C ASP A 352 -7.38 18.87 12.30
N ALA A 353 -7.48 19.48 11.11
CA ALA A 353 -8.63 20.30 10.73
C ALA A 353 -9.91 19.47 10.75
N TRP A 354 -9.89 18.25 10.16
CA TRP A 354 -11.06 17.43 10.01
C TRP A 354 -11.73 17.10 11.34
N ILE A 355 -10.98 16.62 12.34
CA ILE A 355 -11.57 16.24 13.64
C ILE A 355 -12.16 17.44 14.37
N ASN A 356 -11.51 18.62 14.26
CA ASN A 356 -12.01 19.85 14.88
C ASN A 356 -13.29 20.33 14.18
N VAL A 357 -13.41 20.16 12.86
CA VAL A 357 -14.63 20.40 12.09
C VAL A 357 -15.76 19.47 12.53
N GLN A 358 -15.51 18.16 12.70
CA GLN A 358 -16.54 17.24 13.17
C GLN A 358 -17.03 17.57 14.57
N ILE A 359 -16.14 17.95 15.47
CA ILE A 359 -16.48 18.45 16.82
C ILE A 359 -17.34 19.71 16.72
N ALA A 360 -16.98 20.66 15.86
CA ALA A 360 -17.74 21.90 15.65
C ALA A 360 -19.15 21.62 15.12
N ARG A 361 -19.27 20.73 14.14
CA ARG A 361 -20.57 20.28 13.59
C ARG A 361 -21.47 19.65 14.68
N CYS A 362 -20.89 18.83 15.55
CA CYS A 362 -21.64 18.30 16.70
C CYS A 362 -22.13 19.40 17.64
N TYR A 363 -21.30 20.39 17.95
CA TYR A 363 -21.72 21.52 18.78
C TYR A 363 -22.80 22.36 18.09
N LYS A 364 -22.67 22.63 16.79
CA LYS A 364 -23.66 23.34 15.99
C LYS A 364 -25.02 22.63 16.00
N ALA A 365 -25.02 21.29 15.80
CA ALA A 365 -26.24 20.47 15.88
C ALA A 365 -26.85 20.41 17.30
N LEU A 366 -26.10 20.76 18.32
CA LEU A 366 -26.56 20.88 19.70
C LEU A 366 -26.91 22.32 20.09
N ASP A 367 -27.01 23.28 19.15
CA ASP A 367 -27.22 24.72 19.34
C ASP A 367 -26.18 25.41 20.26
N LYS A 368 -24.99 24.81 20.38
CA LYS A 368 -23.87 25.34 21.17
C LYS A 368 -22.91 26.16 20.29
N ASN A 369 -23.42 27.27 19.76
CA ASN A 369 -22.72 28.08 18.74
C ASN A 369 -21.36 28.62 19.21
N GLU A 370 -21.20 28.96 20.48
CA GLU A 370 -19.92 29.45 21.02
C GLU A 370 -18.85 28.32 21.05
N ASP A 371 -19.24 27.09 21.42
CA ASP A 371 -18.34 25.96 21.45
C ASP A 371 -18.03 25.46 20.02
N ALA A 372 -19.00 25.54 19.11
CA ALA A 372 -18.81 25.27 17.67
C ALA A 372 -17.78 26.26 17.10
N LEU A 373 -17.92 27.56 17.37
CA LEU A 373 -16.97 28.59 16.93
C LEU A 373 -15.56 28.29 17.44
N LYS A 374 -15.40 27.97 18.73
CA LYS A 374 -14.09 27.62 19.30
C LYS A 374 -13.46 26.42 18.60
N ALA A 375 -14.26 25.43 18.19
CA ALA A 375 -13.77 24.26 17.50
C ALA A 375 -13.37 24.56 16.05
N TYR A 376 -14.17 25.34 15.31
CA TYR A 376 -13.81 25.79 13.96
C TYR A 376 -12.57 26.68 13.96
N LEU A 377 -12.41 27.59 14.95
CA LEU A 377 -11.17 28.36 15.10
C LEU A 377 -9.92 27.51 15.41
N LYS A 378 -10.10 26.30 15.94
CA LYS A 378 -9.01 25.34 16.06
C LYS A 378 -8.72 24.64 14.74
N ALA A 379 -9.75 24.33 13.95
CA ALA A 379 -9.60 23.76 12.61
C ALA A 379 -8.87 24.74 11.67
N GLU A 380 -9.21 26.05 11.73
CA GLU A 380 -8.58 27.12 10.97
C GLU A 380 -7.05 27.18 11.13
N LYS A 381 -6.52 26.81 12.29
CA LYS A 381 -5.06 26.78 12.51
C LYS A 381 -4.31 25.76 11.65
N PHE A 382 -5.01 24.77 11.13
CA PHE A 382 -4.48 23.74 10.24
C PHE A 382 -4.76 24.07 8.77
N GLU A 383 -5.87 24.76 8.50
CA GLU A 383 -6.35 25.10 7.15
C GLU A 383 -6.78 26.57 7.08
N GLU A 384 -5.81 27.48 7.07
CA GLU A 384 -6.04 28.92 7.17
C GLU A 384 -6.86 29.53 6.02
N ASN A 385 -6.83 28.94 4.84
CA ASN A 385 -7.41 29.48 3.60
C ASN A 385 -8.53 28.62 3.03
N ASP A 386 -9.13 27.74 3.81
CA ASP A 386 -10.32 27.01 3.39
C ASP A 386 -11.55 27.93 3.41
N ALA A 387 -12.06 28.27 2.21
CA ALA A 387 -13.18 29.21 2.06
C ALA A 387 -14.48 28.72 2.70
N TRP A 388 -14.70 27.39 2.73
CA TRP A 388 -15.85 26.80 3.40
C TRP A 388 -15.75 26.97 4.93
N LEU A 389 -14.60 26.63 5.49
CA LEU A 389 -14.34 26.76 6.93
C LEU A 389 -14.48 28.20 7.40
N LEU A 390 -13.90 29.14 6.64
CA LEU A 390 -14.01 30.57 6.93
C LEU A 390 -15.46 31.03 6.85
N SER A 391 -16.28 30.48 5.96
CA SER A 391 -17.71 30.78 5.85
C SER A 391 -18.50 30.32 7.08
N GLU A 392 -18.23 29.11 7.57
CA GLU A 392 -18.84 28.58 8.80
C GLU A 392 -18.49 29.45 10.02
N ILE A 393 -17.23 29.92 10.09
CA ILE A 393 -16.78 30.83 11.17
C ILE A 393 -17.50 32.20 11.08
N ALA A 394 -17.58 32.75 9.87
CA ALA A 394 -18.27 34.04 9.63
C ALA A 394 -19.73 33.93 10.04
N TRP A 395 -20.42 32.88 9.59
CA TRP A 395 -21.84 32.64 9.92
C TRP A 395 -22.07 32.50 11.43
N LEU A 396 -21.18 31.80 12.16
CA LEU A 396 -21.29 31.69 13.61
C LEU A 396 -21.05 33.03 14.32
N TYR A 397 -20.11 33.82 13.84
CA TYR A 397 -19.91 35.18 14.39
C TYR A 397 -21.14 36.05 14.20
N ASP A 398 -21.81 35.94 13.05
CA ASP A 398 -23.04 36.68 12.76
C ASP A 398 -24.19 36.23 13.67
N GLY A 399 -24.40 34.93 13.83
CA GLY A 399 -25.37 34.37 14.75
C GLY A 399 -25.14 34.75 16.21
N LEU A 400 -23.90 35.00 16.59
CA LEU A 400 -23.52 35.49 17.93
C LEU A 400 -23.54 37.00 18.05
N GLY A 401 -23.97 37.76 17.04
CA GLY A 401 -24.02 39.23 17.03
C GLY A 401 -22.66 39.92 16.94
N LYS A 402 -21.58 39.15 16.62
CA LYS A 402 -20.20 39.66 16.53
C LYS A 402 -19.85 40.04 15.08
N TYR A 403 -20.64 40.95 14.50
CA TYR A 403 -20.60 41.32 13.09
C TYR A 403 -19.25 41.87 12.60
N LYS A 404 -18.47 42.51 13.47
CA LYS A 404 -17.13 43.03 13.12
C LYS A 404 -16.16 41.88 12.86
N GLU A 405 -16.23 40.87 13.68
CA GLU A 405 -15.43 39.64 13.57
C GLU A 405 -15.85 38.85 12.31
N GLY A 406 -17.15 38.62 12.11
CA GLY A 406 -17.68 37.97 10.90
C GLY A 406 -17.20 38.67 9.64
N LEU A 407 -17.29 40.03 9.60
CA LEU A 407 -16.82 40.81 8.47
C LEU A 407 -15.32 40.63 8.16
N LYS A 408 -14.48 40.37 9.16
CA LYS A 408 -13.04 40.07 8.90
C LYS A 408 -12.87 38.78 8.12
N TYR A 409 -13.65 37.77 8.47
CA TYR A 409 -13.62 36.47 7.77
C TYR A 409 -14.18 36.59 6.36
N LEU A 410 -15.29 37.27 6.16
CA LEU A 410 -15.87 37.57 4.85
C LEU A 410 -14.88 38.31 3.93
N LYS A 411 -14.09 39.24 4.45
CA LYS A 411 -13.01 39.90 3.68
C LYS A 411 -11.87 38.96 3.30
N ARG A 412 -11.59 37.95 4.12
CA ARG A 412 -10.60 36.90 3.73
C ARG A 412 -11.14 36.02 2.61
N ILE A 413 -12.41 35.65 2.71
CA ILE A 413 -13.10 34.86 1.67
C ILE A 413 -13.14 35.62 0.34
N GLU A 414 -13.42 36.94 0.37
CA GLU A 414 -13.38 37.83 -0.81
C GLU A 414 -12.01 37.81 -1.49
N LYS A 415 -10.92 37.83 -0.71
CA LYS A 415 -9.54 37.73 -1.24
C LYS A 415 -9.20 36.38 -1.85
N LEU A 416 -9.90 35.32 -1.42
CA LEU A 416 -9.77 33.97 -2.01
C LEU A 416 -10.58 33.82 -3.30
N GLY A 417 -11.27 34.87 -3.75
CA GLY A 417 -11.99 34.91 -5.02
C GLY A 417 -13.40 34.33 -5.00
N ARG A 418 -13.97 34.07 -3.80
CA ARG A 418 -15.37 33.63 -3.71
C ARG A 418 -16.32 34.77 -3.95
N ASP A 419 -17.20 34.63 -4.94
CA ASP A 419 -18.17 35.63 -5.35
C ASP A 419 -19.47 34.94 -5.81
N ASP A 420 -20.26 34.46 -4.84
CA ASP A 420 -21.56 33.85 -5.06
C ASP A 420 -22.68 34.62 -4.33
N CYS A 421 -23.94 34.24 -4.60
CA CYS A 421 -25.12 34.86 -4.00
C CYS A 421 -25.09 34.78 -2.48
N TRP A 422 -24.79 33.61 -1.92
CA TRP A 422 -24.70 33.37 -0.48
C TRP A 422 -23.67 34.31 0.18
N PHE A 423 -22.46 34.35 -0.38
CA PHE A 423 -21.36 35.19 0.16
C PHE A 423 -21.72 36.64 0.20
N ASN A 424 -22.26 37.22 -0.88
CA ASN A 424 -22.62 38.61 -0.96
C ASN A 424 -23.85 38.94 -0.07
N THR A 425 -24.74 37.97 0.14
CA THR A 425 -25.86 38.08 1.08
C THR A 425 -25.37 38.20 2.52
N GLU A 426 -24.50 37.32 2.97
CA GLU A 426 -23.92 37.35 4.31
C GLU A 426 -23.06 38.59 4.55
N TYR A 427 -22.32 39.02 3.54
CA TYR A 427 -21.54 40.24 3.60
C TYR A 427 -22.46 41.47 3.75
N GLY A 428 -23.53 41.53 2.96
CA GLY A 428 -24.57 42.56 3.06
C GLY A 428 -25.25 42.59 4.43
N PHE A 429 -25.56 41.39 4.97
CA PHE A 429 -26.16 41.24 6.29
C PHE A 429 -25.26 41.80 7.41
N CYS A 430 -23.99 41.41 7.45
CA CYS A 430 -23.01 41.96 8.39
C CYS A 430 -22.92 43.48 8.29
N LEU A 431 -22.85 44.04 7.09
CA LEU A 431 -22.79 45.50 6.89
C LEU A 431 -24.07 46.22 7.37
N MET A 432 -25.23 45.63 7.06
CA MET A 432 -26.54 46.14 7.51
C MET A 432 -26.63 46.18 9.04
N ARG A 433 -26.25 45.08 9.71
CA ARG A 433 -26.23 45.03 11.18
C ARG A 433 -25.25 45.99 11.82
N MET A 434 -24.21 46.37 11.06
CA MET A 434 -23.27 47.45 11.46
C MET A 434 -23.72 48.86 11.05
N GLN A 435 -24.96 49.01 10.58
CA GLN A 435 -25.56 50.29 10.13
C GLN A 435 -24.85 50.93 8.92
N LYS A 436 -24.13 50.12 8.12
CA LYS A 436 -23.45 50.55 6.89
C LYS A 436 -24.35 50.29 5.69
N TYR A 437 -25.52 50.89 5.68
CA TYR A 437 -26.63 50.57 4.77
C TYR A 437 -26.29 50.77 3.29
N ASP A 438 -25.56 51.81 2.91
CA ASP A 438 -25.18 52.02 1.51
C ASP A 438 -24.30 50.86 0.99
N LYS A 439 -23.31 50.42 1.77
CA LYS A 439 -22.47 49.29 1.41
C LYS A 439 -23.21 47.95 1.45
N ALA A 440 -24.16 47.79 2.36
CA ALA A 440 -25.04 46.62 2.40
C ALA A 440 -25.88 46.53 1.12
N ILE A 441 -26.43 47.66 0.65
CA ILE A 441 -27.19 47.75 -0.60
C ILE A 441 -26.33 47.34 -1.81
N GLU A 442 -25.10 47.79 -1.87
CA GLU A 442 -24.16 47.37 -2.95
C GLU A 442 -23.99 45.85 -2.98
N LYS A 443 -23.73 45.23 -1.83
CA LYS A 443 -23.54 43.77 -1.71
C LYS A 443 -24.83 42.99 -2.02
N TYR A 444 -25.99 43.45 -1.49
CA TYR A 444 -27.28 42.80 -1.79
C TYR A 444 -27.70 42.94 -3.27
N LYS A 445 -27.38 44.04 -3.94
CA LYS A 445 -27.61 44.19 -5.37
C LYS A 445 -26.75 43.23 -6.18
N HIS A 446 -25.48 43.10 -5.79
CA HIS A 446 -24.59 42.12 -6.45
C HIS A 446 -25.06 40.68 -6.20
N ALA A 447 -25.47 40.34 -4.98
CA ALA A 447 -26.09 39.05 -4.69
C ALA A 447 -27.35 38.81 -5.56
N LEU A 448 -28.16 39.85 -5.78
CA LEU A 448 -29.37 39.74 -6.60
C LEU A 448 -29.06 39.50 -8.09
N GLU A 449 -27.89 39.90 -8.59
CA GLU A 449 -27.39 39.57 -9.95
C GLU A 449 -26.94 38.12 -10.06
N LEU A 450 -26.44 37.56 -8.94
CA LEU A 450 -25.87 36.20 -8.86
C LEU A 450 -26.87 35.14 -8.39
N LYS A 451 -28.10 35.50 -8.08
CA LYS A 451 -29.12 34.59 -7.55
C LYS A 451 -29.47 33.46 -8.53
N GLU A 452 -29.69 32.30 -8.00
CA GLU A 452 -30.14 31.14 -8.75
C GLU A 452 -31.59 30.75 -8.40
N GLU A 453 -32.02 30.99 -7.15
CA GLU A 453 -33.31 30.58 -6.62
C GLU A 453 -34.28 31.74 -6.40
N LEU A 454 -35.60 31.48 -6.56
CA LEU A 454 -36.67 32.45 -6.30
C LEU A 454 -36.70 32.92 -4.81
N ASN A 455 -36.42 32.02 -3.89
CA ASN A 455 -36.41 32.36 -2.47
C ASN A 455 -35.28 33.34 -2.13
N GLU A 456 -34.15 33.26 -2.78
CA GLU A 456 -33.05 34.20 -2.68
C GLU A 456 -33.49 35.57 -3.20
N GLU A 457 -34.17 35.63 -4.35
CA GLU A 457 -34.67 36.86 -4.92
C GLU A 457 -35.67 37.56 -3.98
N ILE A 458 -36.61 36.82 -3.40
CA ILE A 458 -37.56 37.31 -2.42
C ILE A 458 -36.84 37.92 -1.21
N TYR A 459 -35.90 37.16 -0.62
CA TYR A 459 -35.16 37.58 0.54
C TYR A 459 -34.35 38.85 0.26
N LEU A 460 -33.59 38.90 -0.84
CA LEU A 460 -32.74 40.01 -1.22
C LEU A 460 -33.55 41.29 -1.48
N ASN A 461 -34.70 41.20 -2.17
CA ASN A 461 -35.57 42.35 -2.35
C ASN A 461 -36.08 42.90 -1.01
N CYS A 462 -36.42 42.01 -0.09
CA CYS A 462 -36.83 42.44 1.27
C CYS A 462 -35.73 43.16 2.04
N GLN A 463 -34.47 42.64 1.96
CA GLN A 463 -33.33 43.24 2.63
C GLN A 463 -32.93 44.61 2.01
N LEU A 464 -33.02 44.71 0.68
CA LEU A 464 -32.82 45.96 -0.03
C LEU A 464 -33.85 47.01 0.38
N GLY A 465 -35.13 46.65 0.38
CA GLY A 465 -36.24 47.51 0.85
C GLY A 465 -35.98 47.99 2.26
N PHE A 466 -35.62 47.09 3.18
CA PHE A 466 -35.32 47.41 4.56
C PHE A 466 -34.15 48.39 4.71
N CYS A 467 -33.05 48.16 3.99
CA CYS A 467 -31.87 49.06 4.00
C CYS A 467 -32.22 50.43 3.45
N TYR A 468 -32.99 50.52 2.35
CA TYR A 468 -33.44 51.80 1.79
C TYR A 468 -34.36 52.54 2.73
N ARG A 469 -35.27 51.85 3.45
CA ARG A 469 -36.13 52.50 4.46
C ARG A 469 -35.31 53.09 5.62
N LEU A 470 -34.29 52.38 6.09
CA LEU A 470 -33.38 52.87 7.13
C LEU A 470 -32.51 54.08 6.70
N LEU A 471 -32.37 54.28 5.39
CA LEU A 471 -31.75 55.45 4.77
C LEU A 471 -32.78 56.56 4.44
N GLU A 472 -34.05 56.42 4.88
CA GLU A 472 -35.15 57.32 4.60
C GLU A 472 -35.46 57.50 3.09
N LYS A 473 -34.99 56.58 2.25
CA LYS A 473 -35.25 56.51 0.80
C LYS A 473 -36.53 55.67 0.54
N TYR A 474 -37.67 56.21 0.99
CA TYR A 474 -38.94 55.49 1.07
C TYR A 474 -39.48 55.04 -0.28
N LYS A 475 -39.23 55.78 -1.38
CA LYS A 475 -39.68 55.39 -2.73
C LYS A 475 -38.98 54.14 -3.20
N GLU A 476 -37.66 54.08 -3.02
CA GLU A 476 -36.82 52.97 -3.34
C GLU A 476 -37.17 51.77 -2.45
N ALA A 477 -37.35 51.99 -1.14
CA ALA A 477 -37.77 50.97 -0.19
C ALA A 477 -39.08 50.29 -0.65
N LEU A 478 -40.09 51.10 -0.97
CA LEU A 478 -41.40 50.61 -1.43
C LEU A 478 -41.30 49.80 -2.69
N LYS A 479 -40.48 50.24 -3.68
CA LYS A 479 -40.24 49.48 -4.91
C LYS A 479 -39.77 48.07 -4.63
N TYR A 480 -38.75 47.88 -3.76
CA TYR A 480 -38.18 46.61 -3.44
C TYR A 480 -39.11 45.76 -2.56
N HIS A 481 -39.81 46.30 -1.59
CA HIS A 481 -40.79 45.58 -0.79
C HIS A 481 -41.96 45.10 -1.62
N LEU A 482 -42.52 45.90 -2.52
CA LEU A 482 -43.56 45.50 -3.43
C LEU A 482 -43.08 44.38 -4.39
N LYS A 483 -41.81 44.45 -4.82
CA LYS A 483 -41.26 43.34 -5.62
C LYS A 483 -41.17 42.03 -4.83
N GLY A 484 -40.74 42.06 -3.57
CA GLY A 484 -40.76 40.90 -2.67
C GLY A 484 -42.19 40.33 -2.47
N GLN A 485 -43.21 41.23 -2.37
CA GLN A 485 -44.61 40.82 -2.28
C GLN A 485 -45.11 40.19 -3.59
N GLU A 486 -44.77 40.79 -4.74
CA GLU A 486 -45.10 40.25 -6.08
C GLU A 486 -44.58 38.89 -6.28
N LEU A 487 -43.36 38.59 -5.81
CA LEU A 487 -42.68 37.31 -5.89
C LEU A 487 -43.24 36.26 -4.90
N GLY A 488 -44.23 36.58 -4.10
CA GLY A 488 -44.95 35.66 -3.25
C GLY A 488 -44.80 35.84 -1.74
N ARG A 489 -43.99 36.80 -1.25
CA ARG A 489 -43.90 37.04 0.18
C ARG A 489 -45.14 37.82 0.66
N ASN A 490 -45.99 37.21 1.46
CA ASN A 490 -47.20 37.84 1.97
C ASN A 490 -47.41 37.56 3.48
N ASP A 491 -46.44 38.01 4.27
CA ASP A 491 -46.48 37.91 5.74
C ASP A 491 -46.73 39.28 6.38
N ALA A 492 -47.01 39.28 7.67
CA ALA A 492 -47.25 40.53 8.42
C ALA A 492 -46.08 41.51 8.34
N TRP A 493 -44.85 40.98 8.28
CA TRP A 493 -43.63 41.81 8.24
C TRP A 493 -43.58 42.66 6.96
N ILE A 494 -43.71 42.02 5.78
CA ILE A 494 -43.68 42.75 4.51
C ILE A 494 -44.78 43.80 4.39
N ASN A 495 -46.01 43.47 4.86
CA ASN A 495 -47.11 44.40 4.83
C ASN A 495 -46.86 45.60 5.74
N ILE A 496 -46.27 45.38 6.93
CA ILE A 496 -45.87 46.48 7.84
C ILE A 496 -44.81 47.37 7.16
N GLU A 497 -43.77 46.78 6.56
CA GLU A 497 -42.72 47.52 5.87
C GLU A 497 -43.26 48.39 4.72
N ILE A 498 -44.21 47.84 3.91
CA ILE A 498 -44.91 48.54 2.85
C ILE A 498 -45.78 49.70 3.43
N GLY A 499 -46.54 49.40 4.48
CA GLY A 499 -47.39 50.36 5.15
C GLY A 499 -46.59 51.52 5.75
N LEU A 500 -45.44 51.26 6.40
CA LEU A 500 -44.52 52.25 6.88
C LEU A 500 -43.99 53.15 5.75
N CYS A 501 -43.59 52.57 4.62
CA CYS A 501 -43.16 53.34 3.47
C CYS A 501 -44.26 54.26 2.90
N TYR A 502 -45.46 53.77 2.78
CA TYR A 502 -46.60 54.61 2.33
C TYR A 502 -46.91 55.75 3.33
N LYS A 503 -46.85 55.48 4.63
CA LYS A 503 -47.07 56.46 5.69
C LYS A 503 -46.06 57.60 5.58
N GLU A 504 -44.78 57.30 5.44
CA GLU A 504 -43.69 58.32 5.34
C GLU A 504 -43.73 59.06 3.98
N LEU A 505 -44.40 58.49 2.96
CA LEU A 505 -44.66 59.13 1.69
C LEU A 505 -46.00 59.90 1.69
N GLU A 506 -46.64 60.07 2.86
CA GLU A 506 -47.90 60.74 3.05
C GLU A 506 -49.10 60.14 2.29
N ASN A 507 -49.01 58.87 1.85
CA ASN A 507 -50.07 58.16 1.18
C ASN A 507 -50.85 57.27 2.19
N TYR A 508 -51.62 57.94 3.04
CA TYR A 508 -52.29 57.28 4.16
C TYR A 508 -53.39 56.28 3.76
N GLU A 509 -54.00 56.46 2.57
CA GLU A 509 -54.99 55.50 2.06
C GLU A 509 -54.42 54.14 1.77
N LYS A 510 -53.17 54.08 1.31
CA LYS A 510 -52.46 52.83 1.03
C LYS A 510 -51.65 52.30 2.24
N ALA A 511 -51.48 53.15 3.25
CA ALA A 511 -50.77 52.73 4.46
C ALA A 511 -51.68 51.94 5.44
N LEU A 512 -53.01 52.06 5.32
CA LEU A 512 -54.05 51.33 6.05
C LEU A 512 -54.35 50.00 5.36
#